data_4a311b6ad792289bfa22a48e32e94b95
#
_entry.id   4a311b6ad792289bfa22a48e32e94b95
#
_cell.length_a   1.000
_cell.length_b   1.000
_cell.length_c   1.000
_cell.angle_alpha   90.00
_cell.angle_beta   90.00
_cell.angle_gamma   90.00
#
_symmetry.space_group_name_H-M   'P 1'
#
loop_
_entity.id
_entity.type
_entity.pdbx_description
1 polymer ?
#
loop_
_entity_poly.entity_id
_entity_poly.type
_entity_poly.pdbx_seq_one_letter_code
_entity_poly.pdbx_strand_id
1 'polypeptide(L)'
;NSNNTFVLGKGSNIAFADSEYKGYVLQTDFNFINLLNDENTLEVGSSVYLPDLSRYLKKESLEGGEFLLGIPGSIGGALKMNAGAYGYEIGRNVVEVNCYDLDQKQLIKLDPKSINYSYRKSSNLNNKVILSAILKFEKGNSKEISEKMSEFNKNRKKSQPPGIYNAGSVFKNTKD
;
A
#
# COMPACT_ATOMS: atom_id res chain seq x y z
N ASN A 1 20.88 15.87 -8.55
CA ASN A 1 21.41 14.50 -8.34
C ASN A 1 20.28 13.62 -7.78
N SER A 2 19.43 13.08 -8.65
CA SER A 2 18.36 12.12 -8.32
C SER A 2 18.92 10.79 -7.78
N ASN A 3 20.19 10.52 -7.96
CA ASN A 3 20.83 9.24 -7.67
C ASN A 3 20.99 8.90 -6.17
N ASN A 4 20.64 9.80 -5.26
CA ASN A 4 20.80 9.60 -3.83
C ASN A 4 19.52 9.97 -3.03
N THR A 5 18.34 9.82 -3.65
CA THR A 5 17.07 10.05 -2.95
C THR A 5 16.39 8.72 -2.66
N PHE A 6 16.13 8.47 -1.40
CA PHE A 6 15.38 7.32 -0.92
C PHE A 6 13.99 7.75 -0.47
N VAL A 7 12.94 7.16 -1.04
CA VAL A 7 11.55 7.46 -0.65
C VAL A 7 11.13 6.50 0.47
N LEU A 8 10.83 7.06 1.63
CA LEU A 8 10.44 6.32 2.84
C LEU A 8 8.94 6.46 3.08
N GLY A 9 8.23 5.33 3.19
CA GLY A 9 6.86 5.29 3.71
C GLY A 9 6.85 5.28 5.25
N LYS A 10 6.09 4.37 5.84
CA LYS A 10 6.05 4.21 7.32
C LYS A 10 7.20 3.36 7.90
N GLY A 11 8.18 2.97 7.10
CA GLY A 11 9.34 2.19 7.57
C GLY A 11 9.06 0.72 7.89
N SER A 12 7.84 0.23 7.64
CA SER A 12 7.40 -1.12 8.07
C SER A 12 7.99 -2.28 7.26
N ASN A 13 8.69 -2.01 6.17
CA ASN A 13 9.31 -3.03 5.29
C ASN A 13 10.76 -2.68 4.95
N ILE A 14 11.47 -2.04 5.87
CA ILE A 14 12.82 -1.53 5.66
C ILE A 14 13.65 -1.85 6.89
N ALA A 15 14.86 -2.33 6.68
CA ALA A 15 15.92 -2.39 7.65
C ALA A 15 17.09 -1.52 7.14
N PHE A 16 17.51 -0.57 7.92
CA PHE A 16 18.70 0.24 7.62
C PHE A 16 19.94 -0.46 8.16
N ALA A 17 21.03 -0.37 7.41
CA ALA A 17 22.34 -0.73 7.94
C ALA A 17 22.78 0.27 9.02
N ASP A 18 23.66 -0.15 9.93
CA ASP A 18 24.20 0.74 10.98
C ASP A 18 25.15 1.82 10.44
N SER A 19 25.46 1.77 9.14
CA SER A 19 26.27 2.78 8.46
C SER A 19 25.47 4.01 8.07
N GLU A 20 26.13 5.16 8.00
CA GLU A 20 25.52 6.43 7.56
C GLU A 20 24.97 6.32 6.13
N TYR A 21 23.72 6.75 5.93
CA TYR A 21 23.14 6.91 4.59
C TYR A 21 23.53 8.28 4.01
N LYS A 22 24.33 8.28 2.95
CA LYS A 22 24.78 9.50 2.25
C LYS A 22 23.78 9.87 1.14
N GLY A 23 22.69 10.54 1.50
CA GLY A 23 21.66 10.95 0.55
C GLY A 23 20.47 11.65 1.20
N TYR A 24 19.44 11.86 0.44
CA TYR A 24 18.17 12.43 0.91
C TYR A 24 17.18 11.32 1.20
N VAL A 25 16.55 11.38 2.37
CA VAL A 25 15.38 10.55 2.68
C VAL A 25 14.15 11.43 2.56
N LEU A 26 13.28 11.11 1.61
CA LEU A 26 12.04 11.85 1.35
C LEU A 26 10.86 11.05 1.90
N GLN A 27 10.08 11.67 2.78
CA GLN A 27 8.82 11.15 3.26
C GLN A 27 7.69 12.09 2.83
N THR A 28 6.66 11.54 2.19
CA THR A 28 5.47 12.31 1.78
C THR A 28 4.49 12.48 2.95
N ASP A 29 3.67 13.53 2.90
CA ASP A 29 2.57 13.78 3.86
C ASP A 29 1.22 14.01 3.16
N PHE A 30 0.93 13.23 2.12
CA PHE A 30 -0.38 13.22 1.45
C PHE A 30 -1.33 12.28 2.18
N ASN A 31 -2.04 12.80 3.18
CA ASN A 31 -2.89 12.02 4.07
C ASN A 31 -4.37 12.38 3.90
N PHE A 32 -4.98 11.92 2.81
CA PHE A 32 -6.39 12.15 2.48
C PHE A 32 -7.03 10.92 1.83
N ILE A 33 -8.35 10.78 1.99
CA ILE A 33 -9.19 9.79 1.31
C ILE A 33 -10.40 10.55 0.78
N ASN A 34 -10.53 10.65 -0.54
CA ASN A 34 -11.61 11.33 -1.23
C ASN A 34 -12.43 10.30 -2.02
N LEU A 35 -13.71 10.14 -1.68
CA LEU A 35 -14.63 9.36 -2.48
C LEU A 35 -14.98 10.14 -3.75
N LEU A 36 -14.88 9.50 -4.91
CA LEU A 36 -15.20 10.11 -6.19
C LEU A 36 -16.67 9.86 -6.58
N ASN A 37 -17.12 10.48 -7.66
CA ASN A 37 -18.54 10.57 -8.02
C ASN A 37 -19.24 9.23 -8.33
N ASP A 38 -18.50 8.16 -8.56
CA ASP A 38 -19.03 6.81 -8.82
C ASP A 38 -19.24 5.96 -7.55
N GLU A 39 -19.11 6.57 -6.36
CA GLU A 39 -19.37 5.98 -5.04
C GLU A 39 -18.56 4.71 -4.68
N ASN A 40 -17.69 4.23 -5.53
CA ASN A 40 -16.84 3.06 -5.25
C ASN A 40 -15.38 3.26 -5.69
N THR A 41 -15.04 4.43 -6.19
CA THR A 41 -13.68 4.84 -6.54
C THR A 41 -13.21 5.95 -5.60
N LEU A 42 -11.97 5.81 -5.12
CA LEU A 42 -11.37 6.74 -4.17
C LEU A 42 -10.07 7.27 -4.71
N GLU A 43 -9.81 8.56 -4.50
CA GLU A 43 -8.45 9.08 -4.53
C GLU A 43 -7.85 9.02 -3.12
N VAL A 44 -6.72 8.32 -2.99
CA VAL A 44 -6.07 8.07 -1.70
C VAL A 44 -4.63 8.57 -1.73
N GLY A 45 -4.29 9.43 -0.79
CA GLY A 45 -2.95 9.98 -0.64
C GLY A 45 -1.93 8.92 -0.21
N SER A 46 -0.69 9.06 -0.65
CA SER A 46 0.37 8.06 -0.46
C SER A 46 0.74 7.81 1.00
N SER A 47 0.46 8.74 1.90
CA SER A 47 0.79 8.65 3.34
C SER A 47 -0.31 8.01 4.19
N VAL A 48 -1.51 7.79 3.62
CA VAL A 48 -2.62 7.13 4.31
C VAL A 48 -2.18 5.76 4.82
N TYR A 49 -2.47 5.49 6.11
CA TYR A 49 -2.16 4.21 6.73
C TYR A 49 -3.13 3.12 6.25
N LEU A 50 -2.61 1.96 5.87
CA LEU A 50 -3.43 0.88 5.28
C LEU A 50 -4.60 0.42 6.15
N PRO A 51 -4.44 0.21 7.47
CA PRO A 51 -5.55 -0.07 8.36
C PRO A 51 -6.62 1.02 8.39
N ASP A 52 -6.27 2.29 8.22
CA ASP A 52 -7.26 3.39 8.22
C ASP A 52 -8.06 3.39 6.92
N LEU A 53 -7.42 3.13 5.78
CA LEU A 53 -8.15 2.89 4.53
C LEU A 53 -9.11 1.70 4.66
N SER A 54 -8.67 0.58 5.24
CA SER A 54 -9.54 -0.59 5.44
C SER A 54 -10.77 -0.27 6.30
N ARG A 55 -10.60 0.53 7.36
CA ARG A 55 -11.72 0.99 8.20
C ARG A 55 -12.65 1.95 7.47
N TYR A 56 -12.09 2.85 6.66
CA TYR A 56 -12.86 3.75 5.81
C TYR A 56 -13.73 2.97 4.82
N LEU A 57 -13.14 2.00 4.10
CA LEU A 57 -13.85 1.15 3.15
C LEU A 57 -15.01 0.40 3.80
N LYS A 58 -14.80 -0.17 5.00
CA LYS A 58 -15.90 -0.78 5.79
C LYS A 58 -17.02 0.22 6.07
N LYS A 59 -16.70 1.45 6.48
CA LYS A 59 -17.71 2.50 6.78
C LYS A 59 -18.54 2.82 5.54
N GLU A 60 -17.94 2.87 4.37
CA GLU A 60 -18.60 3.15 3.09
C GLU A 60 -19.21 1.88 2.44
N SER A 61 -19.19 0.73 3.13
CA SER A 61 -19.67 -0.57 2.60
C SER A 61 -18.98 -0.96 1.29
N LEU A 62 -17.67 -0.75 1.22
CA LEU A 62 -16.81 -1.12 0.09
C LEU A 62 -15.97 -2.34 0.46
N GLU A 63 -16.09 -3.42 -0.32
CA GLU A 63 -15.34 -4.66 -0.13
C GLU A 63 -14.08 -4.75 -1.00
N GLY A 64 -13.18 -5.69 -0.66
CA GLY A 64 -11.92 -5.91 -1.37
C GLY A 64 -10.70 -5.24 -0.71
N GLY A 65 -10.91 -4.49 0.40
CA GLY A 65 -9.84 -3.86 1.18
C GLY A 65 -9.65 -4.43 2.59
N GLU A 66 -10.33 -5.52 2.96
CA GLU A 66 -10.34 -6.09 4.31
C GLU A 66 -8.94 -6.58 4.74
N PHE A 67 -8.17 -7.11 3.81
CA PHE A 67 -6.82 -7.61 4.03
C PHE A 67 -5.82 -6.51 4.44
N LEU A 68 -6.10 -5.25 4.10
CA LEU A 68 -5.27 -4.10 4.42
C LEU A 68 -5.23 -3.82 5.94
N LEU A 69 -6.28 -4.20 6.69
CA LEU A 69 -6.36 -3.96 8.14
C LEU A 69 -5.14 -4.53 8.88
N GLY A 70 -4.64 -5.67 8.46
CA GLY A 70 -3.52 -6.36 9.08
C GLY A 70 -2.13 -5.94 8.57
N ILE A 71 -2.02 -5.12 7.55
CA ILE A 71 -0.74 -4.77 6.93
C ILE A 71 -0.27 -3.41 7.46
N PRO A 72 0.84 -3.32 8.21
CA PRO A 72 1.41 -2.04 8.60
C PRO A 72 2.04 -1.36 7.39
N GLY A 73 1.86 -0.06 7.26
CA GLY A 73 2.46 0.72 6.18
C GLY A 73 1.52 1.73 5.56
N SER A 74 2.04 2.50 4.62
CA SER A 74 1.30 3.51 3.86
C SER A 74 0.91 3.03 2.48
N ILE A 75 -0.06 3.70 1.86
CA ILE A 75 -0.49 3.45 0.48
C ILE A 75 0.68 3.50 -0.50
N GLY A 76 1.55 4.52 -0.42
CA GLY A 76 2.72 4.60 -1.30
C GLY A 76 3.64 3.39 -1.19
N GLY A 77 3.94 2.94 0.06
CA GLY A 77 4.73 1.73 0.30
C GLY A 77 4.03 0.46 -0.19
N ALA A 78 2.72 0.37 0.01
CA ALA A 78 1.91 -0.76 -0.44
C ALA A 78 1.89 -0.88 -1.97
N LEU A 79 1.71 0.22 -2.68
CA LEU A 79 1.75 0.26 -4.15
C LEU A 79 3.14 -0.11 -4.69
N LYS A 80 4.20 0.40 -4.06
CA LYS A 80 5.58 0.08 -4.42
C LYS A 80 5.90 -1.41 -4.30
N MET A 81 5.37 -2.07 -3.28
CA MET A 81 5.64 -3.48 -2.95
C MET A 81 4.54 -4.44 -3.44
N ASN A 82 3.49 -3.95 -4.10
CA ASN A 82 2.28 -4.72 -4.36
C ASN A 82 1.84 -5.49 -3.10
N ALA A 83 1.61 -4.76 -2.02
CA ALA A 83 1.31 -5.35 -0.72
C ALA A 83 0.05 -6.21 -0.78
N GLY A 84 0.10 -7.36 -0.12
CA GLY A 84 -1.01 -8.29 -0.12
C GLY A 84 -0.94 -9.31 1.01
N ALA A 85 -2.09 -9.88 1.31
CA ALA A 85 -2.29 -10.95 2.26
C ALA A 85 -3.53 -11.77 1.90
N TYR A 86 -3.59 -13.03 2.30
CA TYR A 86 -4.77 -13.90 2.12
C TYR A 86 -5.23 -14.04 0.66
N GLY A 87 -4.29 -14.03 -0.29
CA GLY A 87 -4.61 -14.12 -1.74
C GLY A 87 -5.03 -12.81 -2.40
N TYR A 88 -5.10 -11.70 -1.64
CA TYR A 88 -5.38 -10.37 -2.16
C TYR A 88 -4.11 -9.56 -2.30
N GLU A 89 -4.10 -8.65 -3.27
CA GLU A 89 -3.01 -7.71 -3.54
C GLU A 89 -3.58 -6.34 -3.92
N ILE A 90 -2.98 -5.25 -3.43
CA ILE A 90 -3.47 -3.89 -3.67
C ILE A 90 -3.48 -3.51 -5.15
N GLY A 91 -2.58 -4.05 -5.95
CA GLY A 91 -2.48 -3.77 -7.38
C GLY A 91 -3.76 -4.10 -8.17
N ARG A 92 -4.61 -5.00 -7.67
CA ARG A 92 -5.91 -5.35 -8.29
C ARG A 92 -6.93 -4.21 -8.22
N ASN A 93 -6.81 -3.34 -7.25
CA ASN A 93 -7.72 -2.23 -7.03
C ASN A 93 -7.25 -0.93 -7.69
N VAL A 94 -6.03 -0.90 -8.24
CA VAL A 94 -5.42 0.32 -8.80
C VAL A 94 -6.05 0.64 -10.15
N VAL A 95 -6.51 1.88 -10.30
CA VAL A 95 -6.99 2.48 -11.56
C VAL A 95 -5.93 3.41 -12.14
N GLU A 96 -5.30 4.22 -11.30
CA GLU A 96 -4.26 5.19 -11.69
C GLU A 96 -3.33 5.43 -10.50
N VAL A 97 -2.06 5.70 -10.76
CA VAL A 97 -1.09 6.16 -9.74
C VAL A 97 -0.51 7.50 -10.16
N ASN A 98 -0.67 8.51 -9.31
CA ASN A 98 -0.11 9.84 -9.49
C ASN A 98 1.29 9.91 -8.85
N CYS A 99 2.29 10.22 -9.63
CA CYS A 99 3.69 10.24 -9.21
C CYS A 99 4.39 11.54 -9.63
N TYR A 100 5.45 11.86 -8.89
CA TYR A 100 6.51 12.74 -9.38
C TYR A 100 7.69 11.87 -9.84
N ASP A 101 8.06 11.98 -11.11
CA ASP A 101 9.21 11.28 -11.70
C ASP A 101 10.48 12.07 -11.37
N LEU A 102 11.40 11.45 -10.63
CA LEU A 102 12.65 12.09 -10.21
C LEU A 102 13.65 12.27 -11.35
N ASP A 103 13.56 11.42 -12.38
CA ASP A 103 14.47 11.48 -13.54
C ASP A 103 13.99 12.53 -14.54
N GLN A 104 12.70 12.54 -14.86
CA GLN A 104 12.09 13.47 -15.78
C GLN A 104 11.70 14.81 -15.13
N LYS A 105 11.71 14.89 -13.78
CA LYS A 105 11.37 16.07 -12.97
C LYS A 105 9.98 16.64 -13.29
N GLN A 106 9.00 15.76 -13.45
CA GLN A 106 7.63 16.15 -13.79
C GLN A 106 6.59 15.25 -13.09
N LEU A 107 5.38 15.76 -12.98
CA LEU A 107 4.22 14.98 -12.54
C LEU A 107 3.79 14.05 -13.68
N ILE A 108 3.53 12.80 -13.34
CA ILE A 108 3.07 11.77 -14.26
C ILE A 108 1.93 10.99 -13.67
N LYS A 109 1.09 10.43 -14.54
CA LYS A 109 0.05 9.47 -14.21
C LYS A 109 0.41 8.13 -14.82
N LEU A 110 0.28 7.08 -14.05
CA LEU A 110 0.61 5.71 -14.47
C LEU A 110 -0.64 4.85 -14.46
N ASP A 111 -0.91 4.20 -15.58
CA ASP A 111 -1.89 3.14 -15.72
C ASP A 111 -1.35 1.86 -15.03
N PRO A 112 -2.18 1.04 -14.36
CA PRO A 112 -1.74 -0.19 -13.70
C PRO A 112 -1.07 -1.19 -14.65
N LYS A 113 -1.43 -1.22 -15.93
CA LYS A 113 -0.77 -2.07 -16.93
C LYS A 113 0.69 -1.65 -17.15
N SER A 114 0.96 -0.35 -17.09
CA SER A 114 2.33 0.18 -17.21
C SER A 114 3.18 -0.10 -15.97
N ILE A 115 2.55 -0.26 -14.79
CA ILE A 115 3.25 -0.57 -13.53
C ILE A 115 3.68 -2.03 -13.46
N ASN A 116 2.94 -2.92 -14.10
CA ASN A 116 3.25 -4.34 -14.20
C ASN A 116 3.45 -5.02 -12.82
N TYR A 117 2.37 -5.07 -12.04
CA TYR A 117 2.34 -5.67 -10.71
C TYR A 117 2.55 -7.19 -10.75
N SER A 118 3.34 -7.69 -9.82
CA SER A 118 3.54 -9.12 -9.56
C SER A 118 3.76 -9.36 -8.07
N TYR A 119 3.89 -10.62 -7.64
CA TYR A 119 4.06 -10.96 -6.22
C TYR A 119 5.19 -10.15 -5.56
N ARG A 120 4.85 -9.28 -4.62
CA ARG A 120 5.77 -8.39 -3.89
C ARG A 120 6.68 -7.54 -4.79
N LYS A 121 6.16 -7.11 -5.95
CA LYS A 121 6.92 -6.32 -6.92
C LYS A 121 6.01 -5.41 -7.75
N SER A 122 6.51 -4.21 -8.02
CA SER A 122 6.03 -3.29 -9.07
C SER A 122 7.22 -2.87 -9.92
N SER A 123 7.15 -2.96 -11.26
CA SER A 123 8.35 -2.76 -12.11
C SER A 123 8.61 -1.31 -12.47
N ASN A 124 7.61 -0.47 -12.58
CA ASN A 124 7.77 0.90 -13.13
C ASN A 124 7.58 2.01 -12.09
N LEU A 125 7.81 1.69 -10.80
CA LEU A 125 7.75 2.68 -9.72
C LEU A 125 9.14 3.01 -9.13
N ASN A 126 10.22 2.64 -9.83
CA ASN A 126 11.57 3.06 -9.45
C ASN A 126 11.77 4.53 -9.79
N ASN A 127 12.54 5.25 -8.99
CA ASN A 127 12.81 6.69 -9.14
C ASN A 127 11.55 7.56 -9.23
N LYS A 128 10.43 7.09 -8.63
CA LYS A 128 9.17 7.83 -8.60
C LYS A 128 8.70 8.01 -7.18
N VAL A 129 8.25 9.22 -6.87
CA VAL A 129 7.59 9.55 -5.61
C VAL A 129 6.08 9.42 -5.83
N ILE A 130 5.46 8.44 -5.20
CA ILE A 130 4.01 8.27 -5.27
C ILE A 130 3.35 9.37 -4.42
N LEU A 131 2.42 10.11 -5.00
CA LEU A 131 1.69 11.21 -4.37
C LEU A 131 0.29 10.75 -3.94
N SER A 132 -0.45 10.12 -4.85
CA SER A 132 -1.77 9.54 -4.61
C SER A 132 -2.02 8.37 -5.56
N ALA A 133 -3.11 7.65 -5.33
CA ALA A 133 -3.62 6.66 -6.27
C ALA A 133 -5.15 6.75 -6.35
N ILE A 134 -5.67 6.45 -7.54
CA ILE A 134 -7.08 6.16 -7.73
C ILE A 134 -7.26 4.67 -7.55
N LEU A 135 -8.08 4.30 -6.57
CA LEU A 135 -8.38 2.91 -6.22
C LEU A 135 -9.88 2.64 -6.39
N LYS A 136 -10.22 1.50 -6.97
CA LYS A 136 -11.61 1.08 -7.14
C LYS A 136 -11.90 -0.18 -6.35
N PHE A 137 -13.05 -0.18 -5.69
CA PHE A 137 -13.54 -1.26 -4.85
C PHE A 137 -14.95 -1.67 -5.28
N GLU A 138 -15.45 -2.77 -4.77
CA GLU A 138 -16.81 -3.23 -5.06
C GLU A 138 -17.76 -2.83 -3.92
N LYS A 139 -19.04 -2.59 -4.24
CA LYS A 139 -20.07 -2.42 -3.21
C LYS A 139 -20.30 -3.76 -2.51
N GLY A 140 -20.29 -3.75 -1.18
CA GLY A 140 -20.42 -4.95 -0.37
C GLY A 140 -21.36 -4.77 0.81
N ASN A 141 -21.51 -5.83 1.60
CA ASN A 141 -22.30 -5.82 2.83
C ASN A 141 -21.38 -5.53 4.03
N SER A 142 -21.69 -4.46 4.78
CA SER A 142 -20.87 -4.02 5.92
C SER A 142 -20.67 -5.11 7.00
N LYS A 143 -21.66 -6.02 7.18
CA LYS A 143 -21.56 -7.14 8.11
C LYS A 143 -20.54 -8.17 7.61
N GLU A 144 -20.63 -8.57 6.34
CA GLU A 144 -19.71 -9.54 5.73
C GLU A 144 -18.29 -9.00 5.67
N ILE A 145 -18.12 -7.73 5.32
CA ILE A 145 -16.83 -7.01 5.38
C ILE A 145 -16.25 -7.09 6.82
N SER A 146 -17.08 -6.83 7.84
CA SER A 146 -16.66 -6.87 9.24
C SER A 146 -16.23 -8.27 9.69
N GLU A 147 -16.97 -9.30 9.29
CA GLU A 147 -16.67 -10.71 9.59
C GLU A 147 -15.34 -11.11 8.96
N LYS A 148 -15.13 -10.78 7.70
CA LYS A 148 -13.88 -11.04 6.95
C LYS A 148 -12.67 -10.29 7.53
N MET A 149 -12.83 -9.03 7.92
CA MET A 149 -11.79 -8.27 8.64
C MET A 149 -11.43 -8.94 9.97
N SER A 150 -12.42 -9.43 10.72
CA SER A 150 -12.22 -10.14 11.99
C SER A 150 -11.48 -11.46 11.80
N GLU A 151 -11.84 -12.22 10.77
CA GLU A 151 -11.18 -13.47 10.40
C GLU A 151 -9.70 -13.24 10.06
N PHE A 152 -9.41 -12.29 9.16
CA PHE A 152 -8.04 -11.95 8.78
C PHE A 152 -7.20 -11.50 9.98
N ASN A 153 -7.79 -10.69 10.87
CA ASN A 153 -7.10 -10.25 12.08
C ASN A 153 -6.80 -11.42 13.03
N LYS A 154 -7.75 -12.36 13.19
CA LYS A 154 -7.56 -13.60 13.97
C LYS A 154 -6.41 -14.45 13.41
N ASN A 155 -6.41 -14.66 12.09
CA ASN A 155 -5.38 -15.46 11.42
C ASN A 155 -4.00 -14.80 11.52
N ARG A 156 -3.93 -13.47 11.43
CA ARG A 156 -2.68 -12.74 11.63
C ARG A 156 -2.15 -12.89 13.07
N LYS A 157 -3.01 -12.75 14.08
CA LYS A 157 -2.61 -12.94 15.50
C LYS A 157 -2.09 -14.34 15.80
N LYS A 158 -2.54 -15.35 15.07
CA LYS A 158 -2.03 -16.73 15.20
C LYS A 158 -0.63 -16.88 14.60
N SER A 159 -0.39 -16.29 13.42
CA SER A 159 0.89 -16.40 12.69
C SER A 159 1.94 -15.40 13.18
N GLN A 160 1.50 -14.26 13.72
CA GLN A 160 2.36 -13.19 14.24
C GLN A 160 1.81 -12.76 15.61
N PRO A 161 2.10 -13.50 16.70
CA PRO A 161 1.57 -13.21 18.03
C PRO A 161 1.91 -11.78 18.49
N PRO A 162 0.93 -11.05 19.06
CA PRO A 162 1.18 -9.72 19.63
C PRO A 162 2.08 -9.83 20.87
N GLY A 163 2.81 -8.76 21.16
CA GLY A 163 3.69 -8.68 22.34
C GLY A 163 5.08 -9.31 22.16
N ILE A 164 5.36 -9.89 21.01
CA ILE A 164 6.70 -10.37 20.65
C ILE A 164 7.26 -9.46 19.56
N TYR A 165 8.47 -8.95 19.77
CA TYR A 165 9.18 -8.21 18.72
C TYR A 165 9.45 -9.15 17.54
N ASN A 166 8.91 -8.82 16.38
CA ASN A 166 9.14 -9.59 15.15
C ASN A 166 9.22 -8.65 13.94
N ALA A 167 9.98 -9.04 12.94
CA ALA A 167 10.16 -8.30 11.70
C ALA A 167 9.12 -8.65 10.63
N GLY A 168 8.10 -9.45 10.97
CA GLY A 168 7.16 -10.00 10.01
C GLY A 168 7.81 -11.05 9.09
N SER A 169 7.30 -11.22 7.88
CA SER A 169 7.88 -12.14 6.90
C SER A 169 9.05 -11.47 6.19
N VAL A 170 10.27 -11.82 6.57
CA VAL A 170 11.51 -11.29 6.00
C VAL A 170 11.78 -11.84 4.60
N PHE A 171 11.45 -13.11 4.37
CA PHE A 171 11.65 -13.78 3.09
C PHE A 171 10.36 -13.88 2.30
N LYS A 172 10.49 -13.86 0.97
CA LYS A 172 9.37 -14.17 0.07
C LYS A 172 9.04 -15.66 0.16
N ASN A 173 7.74 -16.00 0.13
CA ASN A 173 7.35 -17.38 0.00
C ASN A 173 7.79 -17.92 -1.35
N THR A 174 8.30 -19.15 -1.37
CA THR A 174 8.52 -19.91 -2.60
C THR A 174 7.17 -20.24 -3.22
N LYS A 175 7.14 -20.34 -4.55
CA LYS A 175 6.03 -21.02 -5.22
C LYS A 175 6.30 -22.53 -5.04
N ASP A 176 5.47 -23.19 -4.27
CA ASP A 176 5.39 -24.65 -4.30
C ASP A 176 4.72 -25.09 -5.61
#